data_1a2cdfbae7d972783fc9ccf065d451b5
#
_entry.id   1a2cdfbae7d972783fc9ccf065d451b5
#
_cell.length_a   1.000
_cell.length_b   1.000
_cell.length_c   1.000
_cell.angle_alpha   90.00
_cell.angle_beta   90.00
_cell.angle_gamma   90.00
#
_symmetry.space_group_name_H-M   'P 1'
#
loop_
_entity.id
_entity.type
_entity.pdbx_description
1 polymer ?
#
loop_
_entity_poly.entity_id
_entity_poly.type
_entity_poly.pdbx_seq_one_letter_code
_entity_poly.pdbx_strand_id
1 'polypeptide(L)'
;LVTSGAHGLSRLGLALLQGDPALDCSGGSALADKLQQQAISQHRRPIPRLDALTSLLESKPEGLPWRAAGTDSSDGLLAAVKALCNSSQCGAQLSHDWLPRAEGWPSGDLWDQWCLNGGEDFELVLSLPAVWAQRWLEHQPNSRRIGSITAQSNEIVWTDSRVPVASDGFDHFSSGLQNA
;
A
#
# COMPACT_ATOMS: atom_id res chain seq x y z
N LEU A 1 -10.29 -5.38 1.19
CA LEU A 1 -9.04 -4.94 0.56
C LEU A 1 -7.86 -5.70 1.14
N VAL A 2 -6.98 -6.15 0.28
CA VAL A 2 -5.75 -6.86 0.64
C VAL A 2 -4.59 -6.34 -0.24
N THR A 3 -3.36 -6.53 0.21
CA THR A 3 -2.14 -6.25 -0.57
C THR A 3 -1.16 -7.42 -0.50
N SER A 4 -0.33 -7.57 -1.51
CA SER A 4 0.62 -8.68 -1.65
C SER A 4 1.86 -8.56 -0.76
N GLY A 5 2.15 -7.38 -0.23
CA GLY A 5 3.34 -7.19 0.60
C GLY A 5 3.36 -5.88 1.37
N ALA A 6 4.53 -5.54 1.91
CA ALA A 6 4.76 -4.30 2.65
C ALA A 6 4.91 -3.10 1.71
N HIS A 7 4.53 -1.93 2.21
CA HIS A 7 4.60 -0.66 1.47
C HIS A 7 5.52 0.34 2.16
N GLY A 8 6.00 1.32 1.40
CA GLY A 8 6.92 2.36 1.83
C GLY A 8 8.39 1.96 1.78
N LEU A 9 8.70 0.70 1.46
CA LEU A 9 10.08 0.22 1.40
C LEU A 9 10.89 0.94 0.32
N SER A 10 10.33 1.16 -0.86
CA SER A 10 11.03 1.90 -1.92
C SER A 10 11.29 3.35 -1.50
N ARG A 11 10.32 4.03 -0.88
CA ARG A 11 10.51 5.40 -0.37
C ARG A 11 11.59 5.47 0.72
N LEU A 12 11.61 4.50 1.65
CA LEU A 12 12.68 4.39 2.65
C LEU A 12 14.03 4.14 1.99
N GLY A 13 14.10 3.24 1.01
CA GLY A 13 15.33 2.95 0.28
C GLY A 13 15.90 4.18 -0.42
N LEU A 14 15.05 4.97 -1.06
CA LEU A 14 15.44 6.26 -1.65
C LEU A 14 15.97 7.24 -0.60
N ALA A 15 15.26 7.40 0.52
CA ALA A 15 15.67 8.29 1.60
C ALA A 15 17.05 7.91 2.18
N LEU A 16 17.30 6.62 2.39
CA LEU A 16 18.60 6.13 2.85
C LEU A 16 19.72 6.41 1.84
N LEU A 17 19.46 6.23 0.56
CA LEU A 17 20.45 6.47 -0.50
C LEU A 17 20.77 7.95 -0.69
N GLN A 18 19.83 8.83 -0.42
CA GLN A 18 19.99 10.28 -0.55
C GLN A 18 20.47 10.95 0.74
N GLY A 19 20.51 10.24 1.87
CA GLY A 19 20.77 10.84 3.18
C GLY A 19 19.69 11.86 3.57
N ASP A 20 18.41 11.48 3.39
CA ASP A 20 17.27 12.36 3.64
C ASP A 20 17.25 12.81 5.13
N PRO A 21 17.30 14.13 5.43
CA PRO A 21 17.32 14.63 6.80
C PRO A 21 16.10 14.23 7.65
N ALA A 22 14.98 13.85 7.01
CA ALA A 22 13.80 13.34 7.70
C ALA A 22 14.09 12.08 8.51
N LEU A 23 15.10 11.29 8.13
CA LEU A 23 15.53 10.11 8.87
C LEU A 23 16.12 10.47 10.24
N ASP A 24 16.88 11.55 10.33
CA ASP A 24 17.52 11.98 11.58
C ASP A 24 16.48 12.46 12.61
N CYS A 25 15.45 13.16 12.13
CA CYS A 25 14.38 13.70 12.98
C CYS A 25 13.38 12.66 13.47
N SER A 26 13.26 11.55 12.77
CA SER A 26 12.21 10.53 12.98
C SER A 26 12.72 9.20 13.55
N GLY A 27 13.94 9.16 14.08
CA GLY A 27 14.54 7.96 14.66
C GLY A 27 15.08 6.97 13.60
N GLY A 28 15.25 7.41 12.36
CA GLY A 28 15.78 6.60 11.26
C GLY A 28 17.22 6.11 11.47
N SER A 29 17.98 6.77 12.35
CA SER A 29 19.34 6.35 12.74
C SER A 29 19.37 5.04 13.55
N ALA A 30 18.22 4.59 14.08
CA ALA A 30 18.10 3.34 14.84
C ALA A 30 17.50 2.19 14.02
N LEU A 31 17.34 2.35 12.69
CA LEU A 31 16.80 1.29 11.83
C LEU A 31 17.71 0.08 11.80
N ALA A 32 17.13 -1.11 11.96
CA ALA A 32 17.86 -2.35 11.84
C ALA A 32 18.49 -2.51 10.45
N ASP A 33 19.71 -3.01 10.36
CA ASP A 33 20.43 -3.24 9.10
C ASP A 33 19.61 -4.06 8.09
N LYS A 34 18.88 -5.07 8.58
CA LYS A 34 18.00 -5.89 7.76
C LYS A 34 16.95 -5.06 7.02
N LEU A 35 16.28 -4.15 7.72
CA LEU A 35 15.26 -3.26 7.14
C LEU A 35 15.89 -2.29 6.14
N GLN A 36 17.05 -1.70 6.46
CA GLN A 36 17.77 -0.80 5.57
C GLN A 36 18.16 -1.50 4.26
N GLN A 37 18.74 -2.69 4.35
CA GLN A 37 19.11 -3.51 3.18
C GLN A 37 17.90 -3.89 2.34
N GLN A 38 16.80 -4.31 2.98
CA GLN A 38 15.55 -4.62 2.31
C GLN A 38 15.00 -3.41 1.55
N ALA A 39 14.95 -2.24 2.19
CA ALA A 39 14.46 -1.01 1.59
C ALA A 39 15.30 -0.57 0.39
N ILE A 40 16.62 -0.56 0.53
CA ILE A 40 17.54 -0.22 -0.58
C ILE A 40 17.41 -1.22 -1.74
N SER A 41 17.27 -2.51 -1.43
CA SER A 41 17.06 -3.54 -2.46
C SER A 41 15.75 -3.35 -3.19
N GLN A 42 14.67 -3.07 -2.47
CA GLN A 42 13.34 -2.82 -3.04
C GLN A 42 13.37 -1.60 -3.99
N HIS A 43 14.00 -0.51 -3.56
CA HIS A 43 14.11 0.68 -4.40
C HIS A 43 14.96 0.46 -5.67
N ARG A 44 16.11 -0.22 -5.54
CA ARG A 44 17.02 -0.43 -6.67
C ARG A 44 16.54 -1.48 -7.66
N ARG A 45 15.82 -2.49 -7.20
CA ARG A 45 15.41 -3.66 -7.99
C ARG A 45 14.03 -4.15 -7.53
N PRO A 46 12.96 -3.38 -7.80
CA PRO A 46 11.62 -3.83 -7.47
C PRO A 46 11.28 -5.13 -8.20
N ILE A 47 10.60 -6.03 -7.53
CA ILE A 47 10.23 -7.34 -8.07
C ILE A 47 8.75 -7.31 -8.43
N PRO A 48 8.37 -7.45 -9.70
CA PRO A 48 6.97 -7.58 -10.10
C PRO A 48 6.31 -8.79 -9.43
N ARG A 49 5.12 -8.59 -8.84
CA ARG A 49 4.43 -9.61 -8.05
C ARG A 49 3.62 -10.60 -8.91
N LEU A 50 4.29 -11.22 -9.88
CA LEU A 50 3.69 -12.27 -10.70
C LEU A 50 3.33 -13.52 -9.88
N ASP A 51 4.08 -13.80 -8.81
CA ASP A 51 3.77 -14.83 -7.82
C ASP A 51 2.41 -14.60 -7.16
N ALA A 52 2.11 -13.35 -6.79
CA ALA A 52 0.83 -12.99 -6.18
C ALA A 52 -0.35 -13.17 -7.14
N LEU A 53 -0.15 -12.98 -8.44
CA LEU A 53 -1.16 -13.26 -9.45
C LEU A 53 -1.45 -14.76 -9.56
N THR A 54 -0.42 -15.60 -9.56
CA THR A 54 -0.58 -17.06 -9.56
C THR A 54 -1.36 -17.50 -8.31
N SER A 55 -0.97 -17.05 -7.13
CA SER A 55 -1.68 -17.33 -5.88
C SER A 55 -3.14 -16.84 -5.90
N LEU A 56 -3.42 -15.72 -6.57
CA LEU A 56 -4.78 -15.22 -6.73
C LEU A 56 -5.66 -16.20 -7.52
N LEU A 57 -5.14 -16.75 -8.61
CA LEU A 57 -5.86 -17.71 -9.44
C LEU A 57 -6.11 -19.02 -8.67
N GLU A 58 -5.09 -19.55 -8.01
CA GLU A 58 -5.12 -20.81 -7.29
C GLU A 58 -6.01 -20.76 -6.03
N SER A 59 -6.05 -19.62 -5.34
CA SER A 59 -6.84 -19.45 -4.12
C SER A 59 -8.33 -19.18 -4.36
N LYS A 60 -8.74 -18.96 -5.63
CA LYS A 60 -10.15 -18.69 -5.94
C LYS A 60 -11.05 -19.84 -5.52
N PRO A 61 -12.08 -19.59 -4.67
CA PRO A 61 -13.02 -20.64 -4.30
C PRO A 61 -13.77 -21.19 -5.52
N GLU A 62 -13.93 -22.51 -5.56
CA GLU A 62 -14.74 -23.16 -6.59
C GLU A 62 -16.19 -22.65 -6.53
N GLY A 63 -16.81 -22.46 -7.69
CA GLY A 63 -18.18 -21.95 -7.79
C GLY A 63 -18.35 -20.44 -7.48
N LEU A 64 -17.36 -19.78 -6.93
CA LEU A 64 -17.43 -18.33 -6.71
C LEU A 64 -17.33 -17.59 -8.05
N PRO A 65 -18.28 -16.69 -8.38
CA PRO A 65 -18.14 -15.84 -9.56
C PRO A 65 -16.85 -15.01 -9.49
N TRP A 66 -16.25 -14.72 -10.65
CA TRP A 66 -15.09 -13.85 -10.71
C TRP A 66 -15.49 -12.43 -10.32
N ARG A 67 -15.09 -12.00 -9.13
CA ARG A 67 -15.31 -10.67 -8.57
C ARG A 67 -14.01 -10.19 -7.93
N ALA A 68 -13.05 -9.88 -8.76
CA ALA A 68 -11.79 -9.31 -8.33
C ALA A 68 -11.54 -8.01 -9.09
N ALA A 69 -11.09 -7.00 -8.38
CA ALA A 69 -10.50 -5.80 -8.94
C ALA A 69 -9.11 -5.61 -8.34
N GLY A 70 -8.17 -5.10 -9.11
CA GLY A 70 -6.80 -4.93 -8.65
C GLY A 70 -6.03 -3.93 -9.47
N THR A 71 -4.99 -3.40 -8.86
CA THR A 71 -3.96 -2.57 -9.48
C THR A 71 -2.65 -2.77 -8.75
N ASP A 72 -1.55 -2.30 -9.32
CA ASP A 72 -0.28 -2.20 -8.63
C ASP A 72 -0.21 -0.93 -7.76
N SER A 73 0.81 -0.82 -6.94
CA SER A 73 1.06 0.33 -6.06
C SER A 73 2.25 1.17 -6.52
N SER A 74 2.45 1.31 -7.83
CA SER A 74 3.52 2.17 -8.40
C SER A 74 3.48 3.60 -7.87
N ASP A 75 2.27 4.17 -7.71
CA ASP A 75 2.05 5.53 -7.20
C ASP A 75 1.73 5.57 -5.69
N GLY A 76 1.91 4.46 -5.00
CA GLY A 76 1.64 4.29 -3.57
C GLY A 76 0.34 3.57 -3.25
N LEU A 77 0.25 3.08 -2.02
CA LEU A 77 -0.89 2.30 -1.54
C LEU A 77 -2.20 3.07 -1.60
N LEU A 78 -2.20 4.32 -1.12
CA LEU A 78 -3.42 5.13 -1.09
C LEU A 78 -3.89 5.51 -2.50
N ALA A 79 -2.95 5.76 -3.41
CA ALA A 79 -3.27 6.01 -4.83
C ALA A 79 -3.92 4.78 -5.47
N ALA A 80 -3.39 3.59 -5.20
CA ALA A 80 -3.96 2.32 -5.66
C ALA A 80 -5.40 2.11 -5.13
N VAL A 81 -5.63 2.34 -3.83
CA VAL A 81 -6.98 2.25 -3.23
C VAL A 81 -7.93 3.27 -3.85
N LYS A 82 -7.47 4.52 -4.07
CA LYS A 82 -8.27 5.56 -4.75
C LYS A 82 -8.66 5.16 -6.17
N ALA A 83 -7.72 4.62 -6.94
CA ALA A 83 -7.97 4.15 -8.29
C ALA A 83 -9.05 3.06 -8.33
N LEU A 84 -8.97 2.07 -7.42
CA LEU A 84 -9.98 1.02 -7.28
C LEU A 84 -11.36 1.59 -6.89
N CYS A 85 -11.41 2.51 -5.93
CA CYS A 85 -12.65 3.13 -5.49
C CYS A 85 -13.30 3.98 -6.59
N ASN A 86 -12.52 4.79 -7.29
CA ASN A 86 -12.99 5.64 -8.36
C ASN A 86 -13.55 4.83 -9.54
N SER A 87 -12.81 3.80 -9.98
CA SER A 87 -13.24 2.96 -11.10
C SER A 87 -14.49 2.13 -10.78
N SER A 88 -14.72 1.83 -9.51
CA SER A 88 -15.85 1.01 -9.04
C SER A 88 -16.98 1.84 -8.40
N GLN A 89 -16.85 3.18 -8.36
CA GLN A 89 -17.81 4.09 -7.72
C GLN A 89 -18.16 3.70 -6.27
N CYS A 90 -17.14 3.35 -5.51
CA CYS A 90 -17.27 2.93 -4.11
C CYS A 90 -16.29 3.72 -3.23
N GLY A 91 -16.28 3.44 -1.93
CA GLY A 91 -15.32 3.97 -0.97
C GLY A 91 -14.57 2.85 -0.28
N ALA A 92 -13.72 3.22 0.66
CA ALA A 92 -12.96 2.29 1.47
C ALA A 92 -12.83 2.72 2.92
N GLN A 93 -12.66 1.74 3.79
CA GLN A 93 -12.24 1.94 5.17
C GLN A 93 -10.91 1.23 5.37
N LEU A 94 -9.89 1.97 5.78
CA LEU A 94 -8.56 1.45 6.11
C LEU A 94 -8.39 1.40 7.62
N SER A 95 -7.55 0.49 8.10
CA SER A 95 -7.21 0.38 9.52
C SER A 95 -5.74 0.71 9.74
N HIS A 96 -5.45 1.57 10.71
CA HIS A 96 -4.07 1.88 11.11
C HIS A 96 -3.29 0.63 11.53
N ASP A 97 -3.95 -0.28 12.26
CA ASP A 97 -3.34 -1.52 12.73
C ASP A 97 -3.01 -2.49 11.58
N TRP A 98 -3.67 -2.32 10.44
CA TRP A 98 -3.49 -3.18 9.27
C TRP A 98 -2.66 -2.53 8.16
N LEU A 99 -2.04 -1.37 8.43
CA LEU A 99 -1.09 -0.82 7.49
C LEU A 99 0.00 -1.84 7.20
N PRO A 100 0.30 -2.10 5.93
CA PRO A 100 1.19 -3.19 5.51
C PRO A 100 2.66 -2.80 5.72
N ARG A 101 3.05 -2.59 6.97
CA ARG A 101 4.41 -2.22 7.36
C ARG A 101 5.33 -3.43 7.29
N ALA A 102 6.58 -3.22 6.90
CA ALA A 102 7.62 -4.24 6.97
C ALA A 102 7.98 -4.58 8.43
N GLU A 103 8.62 -5.72 8.66
CA GLU A 103 9.16 -6.09 9.97
C GLU A 103 10.18 -5.04 10.44
N GLY A 104 10.02 -4.54 11.66
CA GLY A 104 10.87 -3.49 12.21
C GLY A 104 10.60 -2.08 11.68
N TRP A 105 9.50 -1.89 10.95
CA TRP A 105 9.07 -0.56 10.48
C TRP A 105 8.79 0.35 11.67
N PRO A 106 9.34 1.56 11.72
CA PRO A 106 9.12 2.48 12.83
C PRO A 106 7.68 2.96 12.95
N SER A 107 7.33 3.50 14.11
CA SER A 107 6.03 4.11 14.36
C SER A 107 6.11 5.62 14.19
N GLY A 108 5.00 6.25 13.82
CA GLY A 108 4.83 7.70 13.74
C GLY A 108 4.34 8.18 12.37
N ASP A 109 3.88 9.44 12.33
CA ASP A 109 3.17 10.00 11.19
C ASP A 109 3.98 9.96 9.89
N LEU A 110 5.27 10.27 9.94
CA LEU A 110 6.15 10.18 8.77
C LEU A 110 6.18 8.76 8.18
N TRP A 111 6.29 7.76 9.05
CA TRP A 111 6.40 6.36 8.65
C TRP A 111 5.09 5.83 8.08
N ASP A 112 3.96 6.25 8.64
CA ASP A 112 2.64 5.94 8.11
C ASP A 112 2.39 6.63 6.77
N GLN A 113 2.82 7.88 6.63
CA GLN A 113 2.81 8.61 5.36
C GLN A 113 3.65 7.91 4.28
N TRP A 114 4.85 7.44 4.62
CA TRP A 114 5.67 6.70 3.66
C TRP A 114 5.03 5.35 3.27
N CYS A 115 4.41 4.65 4.22
CA CYS A 115 3.67 3.42 3.93
C CYS A 115 2.44 3.66 3.02
N LEU A 116 1.74 4.77 3.20
CA LEU A 116 0.54 5.11 2.43
C LEU A 116 0.85 5.70 1.05
N ASN A 117 1.80 6.62 1.00
CA ASN A 117 2.04 7.46 -0.17
C ASN A 117 3.40 7.21 -0.85
N GLY A 118 4.26 6.37 -0.26
CA GLY A 118 5.49 5.94 -0.91
C GLY A 118 5.16 5.09 -2.13
N GLY A 119 5.59 5.53 -3.30
CA GLY A 119 5.43 4.78 -4.55
C GLY A 119 6.56 3.79 -4.79
N GLU A 120 6.49 3.12 -5.95
CA GLU A 120 7.52 2.21 -6.49
C GLU A 120 7.75 0.92 -5.67
N ASP A 121 6.78 0.54 -4.83
CA ASP A 121 6.82 -0.78 -4.18
C ASP A 121 6.33 -1.90 -5.11
N PHE A 122 5.50 -1.58 -6.10
CA PHE A 122 4.96 -2.49 -7.12
C PHE A 122 4.24 -3.71 -6.53
N GLU A 123 3.68 -3.57 -5.36
CA GLU A 123 2.82 -4.58 -4.76
C GLU A 123 1.43 -4.59 -5.40
N LEU A 124 0.74 -5.73 -5.39
CA LEU A 124 -0.66 -5.80 -5.86
C LEU A 124 -1.62 -5.39 -4.73
N VAL A 125 -2.53 -4.49 -5.05
CA VAL A 125 -3.65 -4.08 -4.19
C VAL A 125 -4.93 -4.61 -4.80
N LEU A 126 -5.66 -5.44 -4.04
CA LEU A 126 -6.80 -6.20 -4.54
C LEU A 126 -8.05 -5.95 -3.72
N SER A 127 -9.19 -5.87 -4.40
CA SER A 127 -10.53 -5.96 -3.82
C SER A 127 -11.12 -7.33 -4.16
N LEU A 128 -11.36 -8.14 -3.13
CA LEU A 128 -11.83 -9.51 -3.26
C LEU A 128 -13.05 -9.76 -2.35
N PRO A 129 -13.96 -10.67 -2.71
CA PRO A 129 -14.92 -11.23 -1.77
C PRO A 129 -14.21 -11.80 -0.52
N ALA A 130 -14.82 -11.66 0.65
CA ALA A 130 -14.18 -11.99 1.92
C ALA A 130 -13.60 -13.42 1.97
N VAL A 131 -14.37 -14.41 1.48
CA VAL A 131 -13.91 -15.82 1.42
C VAL A 131 -12.69 -15.99 0.53
N TRP A 132 -12.64 -15.30 -0.61
CA TRP A 132 -11.49 -15.37 -1.50
C TRP A 132 -10.28 -14.62 -0.90
N ALA A 133 -10.50 -13.44 -0.33
CA ALA A 133 -9.46 -12.69 0.36
C ALA A 133 -8.79 -13.53 1.46
N GLN A 134 -9.59 -14.24 2.27
CA GLN A 134 -9.07 -15.12 3.32
C GLN A 134 -8.16 -16.22 2.74
N ARG A 135 -8.62 -16.93 1.72
CA ARG A 135 -7.84 -17.98 1.06
C ARG A 135 -6.55 -17.42 0.43
N TRP A 136 -6.65 -16.26 -0.23
CA TRP A 136 -5.47 -15.64 -0.84
C TRP A 136 -4.43 -15.27 0.21
N LEU A 137 -4.84 -14.71 1.36
CA LEU A 137 -3.94 -14.41 2.48
C LEU A 137 -3.23 -15.65 3.03
N GLU A 138 -3.87 -16.82 2.97
CA GLU A 138 -3.27 -18.10 3.38
C GLU A 138 -2.26 -18.64 2.36
N HIS A 139 -2.46 -18.35 1.06
CA HIS A 139 -1.62 -18.84 -0.03
C HIS A 139 -0.48 -17.88 -0.39
N GLN A 140 -0.65 -16.59 -0.15
CA GLN A 140 0.32 -15.57 -0.54
C GLN A 140 1.16 -15.10 0.65
N PRO A 141 2.44 -15.52 0.76
CA PRO A 141 3.33 -15.07 1.82
C PRO A 141 3.45 -13.53 1.84
N ASN A 142 3.54 -12.97 3.04
CA ASN A 142 3.67 -11.52 3.28
C ASN A 142 2.47 -10.66 2.90
N SER A 143 1.39 -11.26 2.36
CA SER A 143 0.16 -10.53 2.09
C SER A 143 -0.48 -9.99 3.38
N ARG A 144 -1.23 -8.91 3.26
CA ARG A 144 -1.91 -8.25 4.39
C ARG A 144 -3.33 -7.83 4.00
N ARG A 145 -4.23 -7.96 4.95
CA ARG A 145 -5.49 -7.23 4.89
C ARG A 145 -5.24 -5.78 5.27
N ILE A 146 -5.81 -4.83 4.52
CA ILE A 146 -5.62 -3.40 4.74
C ILE A 146 -6.92 -2.67 5.07
N GLY A 147 -8.06 -3.26 4.76
CA GLY A 147 -9.35 -2.61 4.97
C GLY A 147 -10.50 -3.32 4.30
N SER A 148 -11.56 -2.59 4.04
CA SER A 148 -12.77 -3.06 3.34
C SER A 148 -13.32 -1.99 2.39
N ILE A 149 -14.04 -2.43 1.37
CA ILE A 149 -14.81 -1.57 0.46
C ILE A 149 -16.12 -1.18 1.13
N THR A 150 -16.58 0.04 0.87
CA THR A 150 -17.87 0.58 1.33
C THR A 150 -18.70 1.04 0.13
N ALA A 151 -20.00 1.18 0.33
CA ALA A 151 -20.91 1.68 -0.68
C ALA A 151 -20.86 3.22 -0.85
N GLN A 152 -20.21 3.93 0.06
CA GLN A 152 -20.06 5.39 -0.01
C GLN A 152 -19.02 5.75 -1.04
N SER A 153 -19.46 6.34 -2.13
CA SER A 153 -18.60 6.69 -3.27
C SER A 153 -17.55 7.72 -2.89
N ASN A 154 -16.32 7.46 -3.32
CA ASN A 154 -15.16 8.37 -3.20
C ASN A 154 -14.72 8.75 -1.77
N GLU A 155 -15.21 8.06 -0.76
CA GLU A 155 -14.74 8.25 0.61
C GLU A 155 -13.72 7.17 0.98
N ILE A 156 -12.52 7.58 1.37
CA ILE A 156 -11.53 6.69 1.99
C ILE A 156 -11.27 7.24 3.40
N VAL A 157 -11.68 6.47 4.40
CA VAL A 157 -11.64 6.90 5.79
C VAL A 157 -10.94 5.85 6.67
N TRP A 158 -10.45 6.30 7.81
CA TRP A 158 -9.99 5.40 8.86
C TRP A 158 -11.17 4.69 9.54
N THR A 159 -11.04 3.42 9.82
CA THR A 159 -12.11 2.59 10.41
C THR A 159 -12.53 3.08 11.80
N ASP A 160 -11.57 3.50 12.60
CA ASP A 160 -11.72 3.91 14.00
C ASP A 160 -12.29 5.33 14.16
N SER A 161 -11.70 6.30 13.46
CA SER A 161 -12.01 7.72 13.62
C SER A 161 -13.02 8.26 12.61
N ARG A 162 -13.26 7.55 11.50
CA ARG A 162 -14.04 8.02 10.35
C ARG A 162 -13.48 9.29 9.69
N VAL A 163 -12.29 9.68 10.06
CA VAL A 163 -11.60 10.81 9.43
C VAL A 163 -11.08 10.37 8.05
N PRO A 164 -11.15 11.25 7.03
CA PRO A 164 -10.54 10.96 5.73
C PRO A 164 -9.06 10.61 5.85
N VAL A 165 -8.63 9.60 5.11
CA VAL A 165 -7.21 9.27 4.99
C VAL A 165 -6.55 10.35 4.15
N ALA A 166 -5.66 11.14 4.77
CA ALA A 166 -4.97 12.23 4.10
C ALA A 166 -4.04 11.70 3.00
N SER A 167 -4.04 12.36 1.86
CA SER A 167 -3.12 12.06 0.77
C SER A 167 -2.24 13.27 0.51
N ASP A 168 -0.99 13.18 0.91
CA ASP A 168 0.07 14.05 0.40
C ASP A 168 0.76 13.38 -0.81
N GLY A 169 0.01 12.54 -1.54
CA GLY A 169 0.50 11.75 -2.67
C GLY A 169 0.97 12.63 -3.83
N PHE A 170 1.92 12.13 -4.60
CA PHE A 170 2.43 12.77 -5.81
C PHE A 170 1.30 12.93 -6.84
N ASP A 171 1.02 14.17 -7.24
CA ASP A 171 0.07 14.47 -8.31
C ASP A 171 0.83 14.94 -9.55
N HIS A 172 0.79 14.15 -10.61
CA HIS A 172 1.46 14.43 -11.88
C HIS A 172 0.96 15.71 -12.56
N PHE A 173 -0.20 16.24 -12.17
CA PHE A 173 -0.86 17.33 -12.86
C PHE A 173 -1.07 18.62 -12.06
N SER A 174 -0.75 18.65 -10.76
CA SER A 174 -0.99 19.81 -9.89
C SER A 174 0.10 20.89 -9.91
N SER A 175 1.23 20.70 -10.61
CA SER A 175 2.34 21.67 -10.65
C SER A 175 2.33 22.66 -11.81
N GLY A 176 1.17 23.05 -12.35
CA GLY A 176 1.10 23.83 -13.59
C GLY A 176 0.22 25.09 -13.64
N LEU A 177 -0.51 25.49 -12.60
CA LEU A 177 -1.41 26.65 -12.69
C LEU A 177 -1.45 27.53 -11.44
N GLN A 178 -0.30 28.01 -10.99
CA GLN A 178 -0.23 29.21 -10.16
C GLN A 178 0.93 30.07 -10.66
N ASN A 179 0.62 31.03 -11.49
CA ASN A 179 1.22 32.32 -11.79
C ASN A 179 1.11 32.64 -13.29
N ALA A 180 0.01 33.26 -13.68
CA ALA A 180 -0.08 34.24 -14.74
C ALA A 180 -1.05 35.32 -14.29
#